data_e5cbaf828ba71f207413365d99bad51b
#
_entry.id   e5cbaf828ba71f207413365d99bad51b
#
_cell.length_a   1.000
_cell.length_b   1.000
_cell.length_c   1.000
_cell.angle_alpha   90.00
_cell.angle_beta   90.00
_cell.angle_gamma   90.00
#
_symmetry.space_group_name_H-M   'P 1'
#
loop_
_entity.id
_entity.type
_entity.pdbx_description
1 polymer ?
#
loop_
_entity_poly.entity_id
_entity_poly.type
_entity_poly.pdbx_seq_one_letter_code
_entity_poly.pdbx_strand_id
1 'polypeptide(L)'
;PFTKTKAVVWLVPSDAILTQTVKALKDPRHPYRQKIDVDFGGRVEVYTKQELLNGQNFNPTAVTEQLSIMVLSYDSFRGRGKESLKAYQENSNLAAFAKVLGTPENPIEKADETALFQVINQLNPLVVVDESHHARSELSIEMLANFNPCFVLDLTATPKKRSNIISYVDAVQLKAEHMVKLPVIVYNRDSQAEVLMDTIDLRDRLEEIAAAECQNGGKYIRPIALFQAQPKGKEDATTFEKLRAELVDAGIPTEHIAIRTADVNELKNVDLLSPDCPVRYIITVNALKEGWDCPFAYILASLANKTSQVDVEQILGRILRLPYTAERRAKSLNMSYVLTSSNDFNDTVQQIIRGLNSAGFSDRDYRLAEPVEPVKPAPVPEQLPIIEPEAPQEDFSGLDGKSIGAELQRRRESENSPESAPKADSMLAEAQQAGDAYNQAVQGADNDPFAAALPWEVRDKVNTFHIIPQYRESVDGLLIPQFFQVIPQSLFTDGDKVLLSKEMLADGFTLKGK
;
A
#
# COMPACT_ATOMS: atom_id res chain seq x y z
N PRO A 1 -28.66 6.39 -14.49
CA PRO A 1 -29.19 7.51 -15.27
C PRO A 1 -28.19 8.06 -16.29
N PHE A 2 -26.87 7.80 -16.16
CA PHE A 2 -25.86 8.29 -17.08
C PHE A 2 -25.64 7.39 -18.31
N THR A 3 -26.10 6.16 -18.27
CA THR A 3 -25.88 5.17 -19.32
C THR A 3 -27.15 4.33 -19.60
N LYS A 4 -27.26 3.85 -20.82
CA LYS A 4 -28.36 2.94 -21.25
C LYS A 4 -28.08 1.51 -20.77
N THR A 5 -26.87 1.20 -20.36
CA THR A 5 -26.44 -0.12 -19.91
C THR A 5 -25.95 -0.08 -18.46
N LYS A 6 -25.82 -1.24 -17.83
CA LYS A 6 -25.21 -1.38 -16.49
C LYS A 6 -23.76 -1.85 -16.62
N ALA A 7 -23.02 -1.25 -17.54
CA ALA A 7 -21.65 -1.62 -17.87
C ALA A 7 -20.65 -0.78 -17.06
N VAL A 8 -19.68 -1.46 -16.44
CA VAL A 8 -18.57 -0.86 -15.71
C VAL A 8 -17.27 -1.44 -16.26
N VAL A 9 -16.33 -0.58 -16.62
CA VAL A 9 -14.93 -0.95 -16.91
C VAL A 9 -14.08 -0.59 -15.72
N TRP A 10 -13.41 -1.56 -15.13
CA TRP A 10 -12.47 -1.36 -14.03
C TRP A 10 -11.05 -1.59 -14.54
N LEU A 11 -10.32 -0.50 -14.72
CA LEU A 11 -8.95 -0.51 -15.22
C LEU A 11 -7.96 -0.58 -14.06
N VAL A 12 -7.04 -1.54 -14.14
CA VAL A 12 -6.00 -1.76 -13.15
C VAL A 12 -4.60 -1.71 -13.79
N PRO A 13 -3.56 -1.30 -13.03
CA PRO A 13 -2.22 -1.07 -13.60
C PRO A 13 -1.46 -2.35 -13.95
N SER A 14 -1.76 -3.50 -13.33
CA SER A 14 -1.00 -4.72 -13.51
C SER A 14 -1.85 -5.99 -13.43
N ASP A 15 -1.34 -7.10 -13.95
CA ASP A 15 -1.99 -8.41 -13.91
C ASP A 15 -2.12 -8.96 -12.48
N ALA A 16 -1.22 -8.58 -11.58
CA ALA A 16 -1.30 -8.96 -10.17
C ALA A 16 -2.53 -8.33 -9.51
N ILE A 17 -2.75 -7.02 -9.72
CA ILE A 17 -3.93 -6.30 -9.21
C ILE A 17 -5.18 -6.79 -9.92
N LEU A 18 -5.11 -7.07 -11.24
CA LEU A 18 -6.22 -7.65 -11.99
C LEU A 18 -6.71 -8.96 -11.34
N THR A 19 -5.79 -9.88 -11.08
CA THR A 19 -6.11 -11.16 -10.44
C THR A 19 -6.74 -10.96 -9.05
N GLN A 20 -6.19 -10.05 -8.26
CA GLN A 20 -6.70 -9.73 -6.92
C GLN A 20 -8.10 -9.12 -6.98
N THR A 21 -8.31 -8.14 -7.86
CA THR A 21 -9.62 -7.47 -8.05
C THR A 21 -10.69 -8.44 -8.54
N VAL A 22 -10.36 -9.26 -9.55
CA VAL A 22 -11.29 -10.30 -10.05
C VAL A 22 -11.65 -11.28 -8.94
N LYS A 23 -10.67 -11.75 -8.16
CA LYS A 23 -10.90 -12.65 -7.04
C LYS A 23 -11.84 -12.02 -5.99
N ALA A 24 -11.58 -10.77 -5.60
CA ALA A 24 -12.39 -10.05 -4.62
C ALA A 24 -13.84 -9.84 -5.10
N LEU A 25 -14.03 -9.49 -6.38
CA LEU A 25 -15.36 -9.24 -6.95
C LEU A 25 -16.13 -10.52 -7.30
N LYS A 26 -15.44 -11.65 -7.53
CA LYS A 26 -16.09 -12.97 -7.81
C LYS A 26 -16.37 -13.78 -6.55
N ASP A 27 -15.69 -13.52 -5.42
CA ASP A 27 -15.92 -14.27 -4.15
C ASP A 27 -17.19 -13.75 -3.45
N PRO A 28 -18.25 -14.57 -3.33
CA PRO A 28 -19.49 -14.16 -2.65
C PRO A 28 -19.32 -13.81 -1.17
N ARG A 29 -18.22 -14.23 -0.55
CA ARG A 29 -17.91 -13.93 0.85
C ARG A 29 -17.14 -12.64 1.02
N HIS A 30 -16.61 -12.08 -0.08
CA HIS A 30 -15.86 -10.83 -0.01
C HIS A 30 -16.82 -9.65 0.23
N PRO A 31 -16.51 -8.71 1.14
CA PRO A 31 -17.40 -7.59 1.48
C PRO A 31 -17.82 -6.74 0.29
N TYR A 32 -16.91 -6.53 -0.68
CA TYR A 32 -17.24 -5.78 -1.91
C TYR A 32 -18.33 -6.49 -2.73
N ARG A 33 -18.18 -7.81 -2.93
CA ARG A 33 -19.18 -8.58 -3.67
C ARG A 33 -20.51 -8.60 -2.94
N GLN A 34 -20.51 -8.80 -1.63
CA GLN A 34 -21.74 -8.79 -0.82
C GLN A 34 -22.50 -7.46 -0.94
N LYS A 35 -21.76 -6.33 -0.86
CA LYS A 35 -22.38 -5.00 -1.00
C LYS A 35 -23.01 -4.81 -2.38
N ILE A 36 -22.28 -5.16 -3.43
CA ILE A 36 -22.77 -5.05 -4.82
C ILE A 36 -23.99 -5.98 -5.04
N ASP A 37 -23.96 -7.20 -4.52
CA ASP A 37 -25.08 -8.14 -4.62
C ASP A 37 -26.33 -7.61 -3.95
N VAL A 38 -26.22 -6.94 -2.80
CA VAL A 38 -27.34 -6.30 -2.11
C VAL A 38 -27.94 -5.20 -2.98
N ASP A 39 -27.10 -4.31 -3.54
CA ASP A 39 -27.56 -3.14 -4.30
C ASP A 39 -28.16 -3.52 -5.67
N PHE A 40 -27.69 -4.62 -6.27
CA PHE A 40 -28.13 -5.08 -7.59
C PHE A 40 -28.99 -6.37 -7.54
N GLY A 41 -29.41 -6.78 -6.34
CA GLY A 41 -30.26 -7.97 -6.16
C GLY A 41 -29.62 -9.26 -6.64
N GLY A 42 -28.29 -9.40 -6.48
CA GLY A 42 -27.50 -10.54 -6.92
C GLY A 42 -27.28 -10.63 -8.44
N ARG A 43 -27.80 -9.68 -9.21
CA ARG A 43 -27.64 -9.63 -10.67
C ARG A 43 -26.34 -8.91 -11.02
N VAL A 44 -25.21 -9.57 -10.80
CA VAL A 44 -23.86 -9.05 -11.00
C VAL A 44 -22.99 -10.10 -11.67
N GLU A 45 -22.37 -9.75 -12.78
CA GLU A 45 -21.40 -10.59 -13.46
C GLU A 45 -20.07 -9.85 -13.59
N VAL A 46 -18.97 -10.56 -13.37
CA VAL A 46 -17.60 -10.02 -13.42
C VAL A 46 -16.82 -10.74 -14.50
N TYR A 47 -16.30 -9.98 -15.45
CA TYR A 47 -15.63 -10.51 -16.64
C TYR A 47 -14.15 -10.14 -16.66
N THR A 48 -13.33 -11.11 -17.04
CA THR A 48 -11.97 -10.90 -17.54
C THR A 48 -11.98 -10.64 -19.04
N LYS A 49 -10.88 -10.12 -19.61
CA LYS A 49 -10.74 -9.94 -21.08
C LYS A 49 -11.02 -11.21 -21.86
N GLN A 50 -10.54 -12.36 -21.37
CA GLN A 50 -10.72 -13.64 -22.06
C GLN A 50 -12.19 -14.07 -22.08
N GLU A 51 -12.90 -13.91 -20.99
CA GLU A 51 -14.34 -14.22 -20.90
C GLU A 51 -15.15 -13.31 -21.83
N LEU A 52 -14.80 -12.04 -21.94
CA LEU A 52 -15.42 -11.09 -22.88
C LEU A 52 -15.18 -11.50 -24.34
N LEU A 53 -13.93 -11.83 -24.71
CA LEU A 53 -13.57 -12.26 -26.06
C LEU A 53 -14.30 -13.57 -26.45
N ASN A 54 -14.52 -14.45 -25.50
CA ASN A 54 -15.25 -15.70 -25.71
C ASN A 54 -16.77 -15.51 -25.76
N GLY A 55 -17.28 -14.30 -25.46
CA GLY A 55 -18.71 -14.05 -25.34
C GLY A 55 -19.38 -14.82 -24.21
N GLN A 56 -18.62 -15.25 -23.22
CA GLN A 56 -19.11 -16.09 -22.12
C GLN A 56 -20.01 -15.26 -21.19
N ASN A 57 -21.33 -15.55 -21.23
CA ASN A 57 -22.37 -14.80 -20.51
C ASN A 57 -22.42 -13.29 -20.84
N PHE A 58 -21.61 -12.83 -21.80
CA PHE A 58 -21.53 -11.43 -22.21
C PHE A 58 -22.34 -11.22 -23.49
N ASN A 59 -23.50 -10.60 -23.35
CA ASN A 59 -24.43 -10.36 -24.44
C ASN A 59 -25.26 -9.09 -24.16
N PRO A 60 -26.00 -8.56 -25.15
CA PRO A 60 -26.77 -7.31 -24.99
C PRO A 60 -27.78 -7.33 -23.84
N THR A 61 -28.46 -8.46 -23.61
CA THR A 61 -29.40 -8.60 -22.49
C THR A 61 -28.70 -8.53 -21.15
N ALA A 62 -27.55 -9.22 -21.01
CA ALA A 62 -26.76 -9.23 -19.78
C ALA A 62 -26.36 -7.81 -19.36
N VAL A 63 -25.80 -7.01 -20.27
CA VAL A 63 -25.35 -5.64 -19.95
C VAL A 63 -26.48 -4.65 -19.67
N THR A 64 -27.73 -5.00 -20.03
CA THR A 64 -28.91 -4.19 -19.77
C THR A 64 -29.58 -4.54 -18.45
N GLU A 65 -29.66 -5.84 -18.13
CA GLU A 65 -30.45 -6.33 -17.01
C GLU A 65 -29.62 -6.50 -15.73
N GLN A 66 -28.31 -6.79 -15.85
CA GLN A 66 -27.41 -7.02 -14.72
C GLN A 66 -26.21 -6.08 -14.73
N LEU A 67 -25.61 -5.85 -13.56
CA LEU A 67 -24.36 -5.13 -13.45
C LEU A 67 -23.24 -5.98 -14.08
N SER A 68 -22.63 -5.47 -15.14
CA SER A 68 -21.55 -6.11 -15.89
C SER A 68 -20.24 -5.40 -15.62
N ILE A 69 -19.39 -5.98 -14.78
CA ILE A 69 -18.09 -5.41 -14.39
C ILE A 69 -16.98 -6.07 -15.21
N MET A 70 -16.33 -5.30 -16.06
CA MET A 70 -15.22 -5.73 -16.92
C MET A 70 -13.90 -5.30 -16.27
N VAL A 71 -13.17 -6.23 -15.66
CA VAL A 71 -11.86 -5.94 -15.04
C VAL A 71 -10.77 -6.15 -16.06
N LEU A 72 -10.04 -5.07 -16.39
CA LEU A 72 -9.09 -5.03 -17.50
C LEU A 72 -7.79 -4.35 -17.06
N SER A 73 -6.66 -4.81 -17.56
CA SER A 73 -5.39 -4.10 -17.39
C SER A 73 -5.17 -3.07 -18.49
N TYR A 74 -4.38 -2.03 -18.21
CA TYR A 74 -4.00 -1.04 -19.24
C TYR A 74 -3.39 -1.70 -20.48
N ASP A 75 -2.61 -2.75 -20.32
CA ASP A 75 -1.95 -3.46 -21.42
C ASP A 75 -2.92 -4.25 -22.29
N SER A 76 -4.14 -4.47 -21.82
CA SER A 76 -5.20 -5.13 -22.59
C SER A 76 -5.51 -4.43 -23.91
N PHE A 77 -5.28 -3.11 -24.00
CA PHE A 77 -5.64 -2.27 -25.14
C PHE A 77 -4.49 -1.43 -25.67
N ARG A 78 -3.38 -1.25 -24.92
CA ARG A 78 -2.25 -0.39 -25.29
C ARG A 78 -1.14 -1.10 -26.07
N GLY A 79 -1.02 -2.40 -25.94
CA GLY A 79 0.11 -3.15 -26.48
C GLY A 79 0.03 -3.36 -27.99
N ARG A 80 1.20 -3.44 -28.64
CA ARG A 80 1.34 -3.89 -30.04
C ARG A 80 1.40 -5.43 -30.17
N GLY A 81 1.23 -6.15 -29.07
CA GLY A 81 1.28 -7.61 -29.04
C GLY A 81 0.02 -8.26 -29.58
N LYS A 82 0.13 -9.53 -30.01
CA LYS A 82 -0.99 -10.31 -30.57
C LYS A 82 -2.24 -10.33 -29.66
N GLU A 83 -2.04 -10.37 -28.35
CA GLU A 83 -3.14 -10.40 -27.38
C GLU A 83 -3.89 -9.05 -27.26
N SER A 84 -3.18 -7.93 -27.40
CA SER A 84 -3.81 -6.61 -27.41
C SER A 84 -4.60 -6.39 -28.68
N LEU A 85 -4.08 -6.84 -29.82
CA LEU A 85 -4.72 -6.70 -31.13
C LEU A 85 -6.05 -7.46 -31.20
N LYS A 86 -6.24 -8.56 -30.46
CA LYS A 86 -7.52 -9.29 -30.42
C LYS A 86 -8.72 -8.43 -30.00
N ALA A 87 -8.49 -7.38 -29.21
CA ALA A 87 -9.56 -6.49 -28.79
C ALA A 87 -10.07 -5.57 -29.92
N TYR A 88 -9.30 -5.43 -31.01
CA TYR A 88 -9.62 -4.59 -32.17
C TYR A 88 -10.10 -5.39 -33.38
N GLN A 89 -9.94 -6.72 -33.33
CA GLN A 89 -10.31 -7.61 -34.44
C GLN A 89 -11.77 -8.01 -34.40
N GLU A 90 -12.31 -8.35 -35.56
CA GLU A 90 -13.62 -8.96 -35.70
C GLU A 90 -13.80 -10.13 -34.74
N ASN A 91 -14.95 -10.16 -34.06
CA ASN A 91 -15.27 -11.20 -33.10
C ASN A 91 -16.73 -11.68 -33.28
N SER A 92 -16.90 -12.83 -33.91
CA SER A 92 -18.21 -13.43 -34.14
C SER A 92 -18.99 -13.75 -32.86
N ASN A 93 -18.32 -13.97 -31.72
CA ASN A 93 -18.96 -14.18 -30.43
C ASN A 93 -19.70 -12.94 -29.94
N LEU A 94 -19.34 -11.75 -30.43
CA LEU A 94 -19.93 -10.47 -30.07
C LEU A 94 -20.89 -9.93 -31.13
N ALA A 95 -21.15 -10.65 -32.21
CA ALA A 95 -22.01 -10.23 -33.32
C ALA A 95 -23.45 -9.87 -32.89
N ALA A 96 -23.93 -10.42 -31.76
CA ALA A 96 -25.23 -10.08 -31.20
C ALA A 96 -25.32 -8.60 -30.77
N PHE A 97 -24.19 -7.99 -30.34
CA PHE A 97 -24.14 -6.57 -29.97
C PHE A 97 -24.35 -5.66 -31.18
N ALA A 98 -23.69 -5.96 -32.32
CA ALA A 98 -23.89 -5.17 -33.54
C ALA A 98 -25.36 -5.15 -34.02
N LYS A 99 -26.08 -6.28 -33.85
CA LYS A 99 -27.49 -6.37 -34.19
C LYS A 99 -28.41 -5.50 -33.30
N VAL A 100 -28.05 -5.34 -32.02
CA VAL A 100 -28.86 -4.62 -31.03
C VAL A 100 -28.45 -3.15 -30.92
N LEU A 101 -27.14 -2.86 -30.93
CA LEU A 101 -26.60 -1.52 -30.76
C LEU A 101 -26.58 -0.73 -32.08
N GLY A 102 -26.60 -1.43 -33.24
CA GLY A 102 -26.49 -0.81 -34.55
C GLY A 102 -25.10 -0.27 -34.88
N THR A 103 -25.05 0.58 -35.91
CA THR A 103 -23.79 1.20 -36.33
C THR A 103 -23.24 2.13 -35.27
N PRO A 104 -21.93 2.03 -34.97
CA PRO A 104 -21.29 2.88 -33.94
C PRO A 104 -21.38 4.38 -34.29
N GLU A 105 -21.87 5.18 -33.34
CA GLU A 105 -21.85 6.66 -33.48
C GLU A 105 -20.40 7.21 -33.42
N ASN A 106 -19.56 6.56 -32.63
CA ASN A 106 -18.15 6.92 -32.45
C ASN A 106 -17.25 5.71 -32.80
N PRO A 107 -17.00 5.46 -34.08
CA PRO A 107 -16.17 4.33 -34.50
C PRO A 107 -14.71 4.53 -34.06
N ILE A 108 -14.12 3.49 -33.46
CA ILE A 108 -12.71 3.47 -33.08
C ILE A 108 -11.87 3.21 -34.32
N GLU A 109 -10.87 4.05 -34.58
CA GLU A 109 -9.94 3.85 -35.70
C GLU A 109 -9.28 2.44 -35.62
N LYS A 110 -9.33 1.70 -36.70
CA LYS A 110 -8.77 0.34 -36.84
C LYS A 110 -9.45 -0.76 -36.00
N ALA A 111 -10.62 -0.50 -35.42
CA ALA A 111 -11.41 -1.53 -34.77
C ALA A 111 -12.56 -1.97 -35.69
N ASP A 112 -12.84 -3.27 -35.71
CA ASP A 112 -14.02 -3.83 -36.38
C ASP A 112 -15.29 -3.53 -35.57
N GLU A 113 -16.46 -3.51 -36.22
CA GLU A 113 -17.75 -3.23 -35.56
C GLU A 113 -18.07 -4.26 -34.46
N THR A 114 -17.64 -5.50 -34.61
CA THR A 114 -17.82 -6.57 -33.63
C THR A 114 -16.62 -6.73 -32.70
N ALA A 115 -15.60 -5.89 -32.85
CA ALA A 115 -14.44 -5.92 -31.96
C ALA A 115 -14.84 -5.62 -30.51
N LEU A 116 -14.21 -6.28 -29.57
CA LEU A 116 -14.49 -6.09 -28.14
C LEU A 116 -14.43 -4.61 -27.74
N PHE A 117 -13.40 -3.89 -28.20
CA PHE A 117 -13.23 -2.49 -27.84
C PHE A 117 -14.35 -1.60 -28.40
N GLN A 118 -14.77 -1.86 -29.66
CA GLN A 118 -15.92 -1.16 -30.25
C GLN A 118 -17.23 -1.46 -29.54
N VAL A 119 -17.45 -2.71 -29.14
CA VAL A 119 -18.63 -3.08 -28.34
C VAL A 119 -18.64 -2.33 -27.01
N ILE A 120 -17.52 -2.32 -26.28
CA ILE A 120 -17.44 -1.58 -25.01
C ILE A 120 -17.69 -0.07 -25.20
N ASN A 121 -17.14 0.53 -26.27
CA ASN A 121 -17.39 1.93 -26.62
C ASN A 121 -18.88 2.23 -26.76
N GLN A 122 -19.63 1.38 -27.47
CA GLN A 122 -21.07 1.56 -27.68
C GLN A 122 -21.92 1.35 -26.40
N LEU A 123 -21.39 0.62 -25.41
CA LEU A 123 -22.05 0.46 -24.11
C LEU A 123 -22.01 1.72 -23.26
N ASN A 124 -21.14 2.69 -23.57
CA ASN A 124 -21.00 3.94 -22.84
C ASN A 124 -20.79 3.70 -21.32
N PRO A 125 -19.76 2.96 -20.93
CA PRO A 125 -19.62 2.45 -19.58
C PRO A 125 -19.24 3.53 -18.55
N LEU A 126 -19.50 3.24 -17.26
CA LEU A 126 -18.77 3.88 -16.18
C LEU A 126 -17.35 3.30 -16.17
N VAL A 127 -16.31 4.14 -16.17
CA VAL A 127 -14.92 3.70 -16.11
C VAL A 127 -14.33 4.04 -14.75
N VAL A 128 -13.89 3.02 -14.01
CA VAL A 128 -13.12 3.14 -12.78
C VAL A 128 -11.65 2.93 -13.13
N VAL A 129 -10.81 3.89 -12.78
CA VAL A 129 -9.38 3.89 -13.09
C VAL A 129 -8.60 3.78 -11.79
N ASP A 130 -8.05 2.61 -11.52
CA ASP A 130 -7.23 2.38 -10.34
C ASP A 130 -5.80 2.83 -10.61
N GLU A 131 -5.20 3.55 -9.66
CA GLU A 131 -3.86 4.14 -9.77
C GLU A 131 -3.66 4.94 -11.05
N SER A 132 -4.54 5.91 -11.29
CA SER A 132 -4.60 6.69 -12.54
C SER A 132 -3.31 7.42 -12.92
N HIS A 133 -2.35 7.53 -11.99
CA HIS A 133 -1.02 8.08 -12.28
C HIS A 133 -0.22 7.22 -13.29
N HIS A 134 -0.54 5.93 -13.44
CA HIS A 134 0.01 5.08 -14.49
C HIS A 134 -0.59 5.36 -15.88
N ALA A 135 -1.74 6.03 -15.94
CA ALA A 135 -2.43 6.40 -17.19
C ALA A 135 -2.04 7.80 -17.70
N ARG A 136 -0.75 8.18 -17.61
CA ARG A 136 -0.26 9.51 -17.97
C ARG A 136 0.16 9.68 -19.44
N SER A 137 0.37 8.59 -20.17
CA SER A 137 0.77 8.65 -21.58
C SER A 137 -0.40 9.08 -22.47
N GLU A 138 -0.10 9.75 -23.60
CA GLU A 138 -1.10 10.09 -24.62
C GLU A 138 -1.90 8.87 -25.05
N LEU A 139 -1.25 7.73 -25.21
CA LEU A 139 -1.88 6.45 -25.53
C LEU A 139 -2.91 6.00 -24.49
N SER A 140 -2.68 6.31 -23.21
CA SER A 140 -3.62 5.97 -22.14
C SER A 140 -4.83 6.90 -22.15
N ILE A 141 -4.62 8.17 -22.48
CA ILE A 141 -5.71 9.15 -22.61
C ILE A 141 -6.59 8.81 -23.81
N GLU A 142 -5.99 8.46 -24.95
CA GLU A 142 -6.69 8.00 -26.13
C GLU A 142 -7.50 6.73 -25.86
N MET A 143 -6.89 5.75 -25.18
CA MET A 143 -7.58 4.53 -24.77
C MET A 143 -8.81 4.82 -23.89
N LEU A 144 -8.66 5.72 -22.90
CA LEU A 144 -9.77 6.13 -22.04
C LEU A 144 -10.88 6.83 -22.84
N ALA A 145 -10.52 7.70 -23.79
CA ALA A 145 -11.47 8.35 -24.69
C ALA A 145 -12.20 7.31 -25.57
N ASN A 146 -11.49 6.30 -26.05
CA ASN A 146 -12.03 5.24 -26.91
C ASN A 146 -13.01 4.30 -26.17
N PHE A 147 -13.02 4.25 -24.84
CA PHE A 147 -14.10 3.60 -24.09
C PHE A 147 -15.41 4.39 -24.15
N ASN A 148 -15.39 5.65 -24.60
CA ASN A 148 -16.55 6.53 -24.64
C ASN A 148 -17.31 6.56 -23.29
N PRO A 149 -16.61 6.86 -22.16
CA PRO A 149 -17.18 6.70 -20.84
C PRO A 149 -18.29 7.72 -20.56
N CYS A 150 -19.38 7.28 -19.92
CA CYS A 150 -20.38 8.20 -19.38
C CYS A 150 -19.88 8.94 -18.14
N PHE A 151 -18.94 8.33 -17.39
CA PHE A 151 -18.28 8.90 -16.23
C PHE A 151 -16.95 8.18 -16.00
N VAL A 152 -15.93 8.93 -15.55
CA VAL A 152 -14.63 8.38 -15.16
C VAL A 152 -14.42 8.66 -13.66
N LEU A 153 -14.22 7.61 -12.89
CA LEU A 153 -13.86 7.66 -11.47
C LEU A 153 -12.40 7.26 -11.30
N ASP A 154 -11.55 8.21 -10.96
CA ASP A 154 -10.15 7.97 -10.64
C ASP A 154 -9.99 7.62 -9.16
N LEU A 155 -9.36 6.48 -8.87
CA LEU A 155 -8.91 6.07 -7.55
C LEU A 155 -7.38 6.26 -7.51
N THR A 156 -6.89 7.27 -6.81
CA THR A 156 -5.47 7.60 -6.80
C THR A 156 -5.07 8.42 -5.59
N ALA A 157 -3.88 8.16 -5.05
CA ALA A 157 -3.26 9.03 -4.06
C ALA A 157 -2.72 10.33 -4.66
N THR A 158 -2.47 10.36 -5.98
CA THR A 158 -1.86 11.50 -6.69
C THR A 158 -2.77 12.03 -7.80
N PRO A 159 -3.81 12.81 -7.48
CA PRO A 159 -4.76 13.29 -8.47
C PRO A 159 -4.11 14.18 -9.54
N LYS A 160 -4.64 14.14 -10.76
CA LYS A 160 -4.19 15.01 -11.88
C LYS A 160 -4.64 16.44 -11.64
N LYS A 161 -3.92 17.42 -12.24
CA LYS A 161 -4.26 18.84 -12.14
C LYS A 161 -5.69 19.20 -12.59
N ARG A 162 -6.28 18.40 -13.47
CA ARG A 162 -7.61 18.65 -14.06
C ARG A 162 -8.69 17.70 -13.53
N SER A 163 -8.40 16.91 -12.49
CA SER A 163 -9.39 16.03 -11.88
C SER A 163 -10.18 16.77 -10.81
N ASN A 164 -11.49 16.58 -10.77
CA ASN A 164 -12.30 16.98 -9.64
C ASN A 164 -12.06 16.02 -8.48
N ILE A 165 -11.72 16.53 -7.32
CA ILE A 165 -11.58 15.71 -6.11
C ILE A 165 -12.95 15.68 -5.44
N ILE A 166 -13.61 14.53 -5.48
CA ILE A 166 -14.93 14.31 -4.88
C ILE A 166 -14.84 13.74 -3.46
N SER A 167 -13.72 13.09 -3.12
CA SER A 167 -13.44 12.57 -1.79
C SER A 167 -11.94 12.57 -1.57
N TYR A 168 -11.53 12.99 -0.39
CA TYR A 168 -10.13 12.98 0.04
C TYR A 168 -10.06 12.45 1.46
N VAL A 169 -9.14 11.52 1.70
CA VAL A 169 -8.84 10.95 3.02
C VAL A 169 -7.38 11.21 3.31
N ASP A 170 -7.09 11.94 4.36
CA ASP A 170 -5.72 12.24 4.77
C ASP A 170 -5.12 11.15 5.68
N ALA A 171 -3.82 11.26 5.94
CA ALA A 171 -3.10 10.32 6.77
C ALA A 171 -3.58 10.29 8.23
N VAL A 172 -4.02 11.44 8.73
CA VAL A 172 -4.53 11.57 10.11
C VAL A 172 -5.85 10.80 10.26
N GLN A 173 -6.74 10.93 9.28
CA GLN A 173 -7.97 10.15 9.22
C GLN A 173 -7.70 8.65 9.12
N LEU A 174 -6.74 8.24 8.26
CA LEU A 174 -6.34 6.83 8.16
C LEU A 174 -5.76 6.30 9.47
N LYS A 175 -5.01 7.15 10.21
CA LYS A 175 -4.50 6.78 11.53
C LYS A 175 -5.61 6.68 12.56
N ALA A 176 -6.55 7.63 12.60
CA ALA A 176 -7.70 7.60 13.50
C ALA A 176 -8.54 6.33 13.31
N GLU A 177 -8.63 5.86 12.05
CA GLU A 177 -9.26 4.58 11.69
C GLU A 177 -8.35 3.36 11.86
N HIS A 178 -7.17 3.50 12.50
CA HIS A 178 -6.14 2.47 12.71
C HIS A 178 -5.80 1.67 11.45
N MET A 179 -5.82 2.31 10.30
CA MET A 179 -5.48 1.69 9.02
C MET A 179 -3.97 1.70 8.77
N VAL A 180 -3.25 2.66 9.37
CA VAL A 180 -1.83 2.89 9.12
C VAL A 180 -1.00 2.99 10.40
N LYS A 181 0.26 2.53 10.32
CA LYS A 181 1.30 2.63 11.34
C LYS A 181 2.02 3.97 11.20
N LEU A 182 1.60 4.97 11.94
CA LEU A 182 2.18 6.32 11.98
C LEU A 182 2.53 6.75 13.41
N PRO A 183 3.60 7.53 13.61
CA PRO A 183 4.47 8.10 12.57
C PRO A 183 5.46 7.08 11.97
N VAL A 184 6.11 7.46 10.88
CA VAL A 184 7.28 6.77 10.34
C VAL A 184 8.50 7.30 11.08
N ILE A 185 9.25 6.41 11.73
CA ILE A 185 10.49 6.76 12.45
C ILE A 185 11.68 6.46 11.54
N VAL A 186 12.51 7.45 11.29
CA VAL A 186 13.65 7.32 10.38
C VAL A 186 14.96 7.41 11.17
N TYR A 187 15.80 6.39 11.01
CA TYR A 187 17.14 6.32 11.58
C TYR A 187 18.19 6.41 10.47
N ASN A 188 19.19 7.27 10.64
CA ASN A 188 20.40 7.24 9.83
C ASN A 188 21.52 6.53 10.57
N ARG A 189 22.33 5.78 9.83
CA ARG A 189 23.50 5.06 10.34
C ARG A 189 24.72 5.38 9.49
N ASP A 190 25.88 5.24 10.08
CA ASP A 190 27.14 5.58 9.43
C ASP A 190 27.56 4.54 8.38
N SER A 191 27.07 3.30 8.51
CA SER A 191 27.41 2.21 7.60
C SER A 191 26.24 1.29 7.28
N GLN A 192 26.34 0.55 6.16
CA GLN A 192 25.38 -0.49 5.81
C GLN A 192 25.38 -1.65 6.82
N ALA A 193 26.51 -1.93 7.44
CA ALA A 193 26.64 -2.95 8.48
C ALA A 193 25.83 -2.56 9.72
N GLU A 194 25.87 -1.30 10.13
CA GLU A 194 25.04 -0.82 11.24
C GLU A 194 23.55 -0.86 10.91
N VAL A 195 23.16 -0.49 9.68
CA VAL A 195 21.76 -0.64 9.23
C VAL A 195 21.32 -2.09 9.35
N LEU A 196 22.16 -3.04 8.95
CA LEU A 196 21.84 -4.45 9.01
C LEU A 196 21.68 -4.93 10.46
N MET A 197 22.67 -4.63 11.31
CA MET A 197 22.66 -5.02 12.73
C MET A 197 21.46 -4.43 13.47
N ASP A 198 21.25 -3.12 13.34
CA ASP A 198 20.16 -2.43 14.03
C ASP A 198 18.78 -2.86 13.51
N THR A 199 18.70 -3.25 12.23
CA THR A 199 17.45 -3.83 11.66
C THR A 199 17.14 -5.18 12.29
N ILE A 200 18.15 -6.03 12.48
CA ILE A 200 17.98 -7.35 13.10
C ILE A 200 17.57 -7.18 14.57
N ASP A 201 18.32 -6.38 15.34
CA ASP A 201 18.04 -6.13 16.76
C ASP A 201 16.63 -5.53 16.96
N LEU A 202 16.28 -4.50 16.19
CA LEU A 202 14.97 -3.86 16.27
C LEU A 202 13.83 -4.83 15.90
N ARG A 203 14.01 -5.64 14.86
CA ARG A 203 13.00 -6.62 14.46
C ARG A 203 12.81 -7.69 15.54
N ASP A 204 13.90 -8.21 16.10
CA ASP A 204 13.84 -9.22 17.16
C ASP A 204 13.11 -8.65 18.38
N ARG A 205 13.42 -7.43 18.76
CA ARG A 205 12.75 -6.77 19.88
C ARG A 205 11.27 -6.52 19.64
N LEU A 206 10.90 -6.10 18.43
CA LEU A 206 9.48 -5.95 18.06
C LEU A 206 8.74 -7.29 18.09
N GLU A 207 9.40 -8.40 17.70
CA GLU A 207 8.79 -9.75 17.77
C GLU A 207 8.55 -10.17 19.23
N GLU A 208 9.50 -9.90 20.15
CA GLU A 208 9.31 -10.16 21.59
C GLU A 208 8.11 -9.39 22.16
N ILE A 209 8.01 -8.08 21.82
CA ILE A 209 6.90 -7.24 22.25
C ILE A 209 5.56 -7.76 21.68
N ALA A 210 5.55 -8.14 20.39
CA ALA A 210 4.36 -8.70 19.74
C ALA A 210 3.96 -10.05 20.35
N ALA A 211 4.93 -10.90 20.68
CA ALA A 211 4.69 -12.18 21.36
C ALA A 211 4.11 -11.99 22.77
N ALA A 212 4.66 -11.04 23.52
CA ALA A 212 4.14 -10.69 24.84
C ALA A 212 2.70 -10.13 24.77
N GLU A 213 2.40 -9.28 23.78
CA GLU A 213 1.04 -8.78 23.54
C GLU A 213 0.08 -9.92 23.18
N CYS A 214 0.51 -10.86 22.34
CA CYS A 214 -0.28 -12.02 21.94
C CYS A 214 -0.59 -12.93 23.13
N GLN A 215 0.37 -13.20 24.01
CA GLN A 215 0.17 -13.97 25.25
C GLN A 215 -0.84 -13.30 26.19
N ASN A 216 -0.95 -11.98 26.15
CA ASN A 216 -1.92 -11.20 26.90
C ASN A 216 -3.26 -10.99 26.17
N GLY A 217 -3.59 -11.87 25.21
CA GLY A 217 -4.88 -11.86 24.50
C GLY A 217 -4.93 -10.97 23.26
N GLY A 218 -3.78 -10.44 22.80
CA GLY A 218 -3.67 -9.74 21.52
C GLY A 218 -3.66 -10.72 20.33
N LYS A 219 -3.87 -10.19 19.12
CA LYS A 219 -3.76 -10.96 17.88
C LYS A 219 -2.29 -11.23 17.54
N TYR A 220 -2.01 -12.37 16.93
CA TYR A 220 -0.68 -12.76 16.49
C TYR A 220 -0.09 -11.76 15.48
N ILE A 221 1.13 -11.33 15.72
CA ILE A 221 1.93 -10.49 14.81
C ILE A 221 3.36 -11.04 14.81
N ARG A 222 3.93 -11.18 13.62
CA ARG A 222 5.34 -11.47 13.42
C ARG A 222 5.95 -10.31 12.62
N PRO A 223 6.69 -9.39 13.26
CA PRO A 223 7.36 -8.29 12.57
C PRO A 223 8.33 -8.79 11.51
N ILE A 224 8.19 -8.24 10.30
CA ILE A 224 9.02 -8.55 9.14
C ILE A 224 9.83 -7.31 8.79
N ALA A 225 11.13 -7.49 8.51
CA ALA A 225 12.00 -6.48 7.98
C ALA A 225 12.15 -6.65 6.45
N LEU A 226 12.01 -5.54 5.73
CA LEU A 226 12.25 -5.47 4.30
C LEU A 226 13.63 -4.88 4.06
N PHE A 227 14.49 -5.59 3.36
CA PHE A 227 15.77 -5.09 2.88
C PHE A 227 15.66 -4.69 1.41
N GLN A 228 15.95 -3.44 1.12
CA GLN A 228 16.08 -2.95 -0.25
C GLN A 228 17.53 -3.07 -0.69
N ALA A 229 17.81 -4.05 -1.54
CA ALA A 229 19.11 -4.29 -2.15
C ALA A 229 19.30 -3.46 -3.43
N GLN A 230 20.55 -3.31 -3.87
CA GLN A 230 20.90 -2.60 -5.10
C GLN A 230 20.64 -3.46 -6.35
N PRO A 231 20.29 -2.84 -7.50
CA PRO A 231 20.27 -3.52 -8.78
C PRO A 231 21.68 -4.00 -9.19
N LYS A 232 21.77 -5.13 -9.90
CA LYS A 232 23.03 -5.60 -10.50
C LYS A 232 23.59 -4.54 -11.46
N GLY A 233 24.89 -4.22 -11.37
CA GLY A 233 25.51 -3.32 -12.36
C GLY A 233 26.73 -2.53 -11.90
N LYS A 234 27.15 -2.62 -10.63
CA LYS A 234 28.41 -2.05 -10.12
C LYS A 234 29.15 -3.08 -9.31
N GLU A 235 30.52 -3.09 -9.39
CA GLU A 235 31.37 -4.06 -8.69
C GLU A 235 31.14 -4.09 -7.17
N ASP A 236 30.86 -2.94 -6.56
CA ASP A 236 30.61 -2.81 -5.11
C ASP A 236 29.11 -2.81 -4.72
N ALA A 237 28.21 -3.20 -5.64
CA ALA A 237 26.78 -3.20 -5.35
C ALA A 237 26.40 -4.29 -4.35
N THR A 238 25.65 -3.92 -3.33
CA THR A 238 25.03 -4.89 -2.41
C THR A 238 23.83 -5.52 -3.09
N THR A 239 24.08 -6.57 -3.85
CA THR A 239 23.05 -7.34 -4.56
C THR A 239 22.23 -8.18 -3.59
N PHE A 240 21.07 -8.65 -4.04
CA PHE A 240 20.22 -9.47 -3.20
C PHE A 240 20.86 -10.83 -2.85
N GLU A 241 21.69 -11.39 -3.73
CA GLU A 241 22.42 -12.62 -3.47
C GLU A 241 23.50 -12.42 -2.38
N LYS A 242 24.28 -11.33 -2.50
CA LYS A 242 25.29 -10.97 -1.51
C LYS A 242 24.62 -10.72 -0.15
N LEU A 243 23.56 -9.93 -0.11
CA LEU A 243 22.85 -9.64 1.13
C LEU A 243 22.27 -10.89 1.81
N ARG A 244 21.74 -11.84 1.01
CA ARG A 244 21.30 -13.14 1.58
C ARG A 244 22.45 -13.90 2.21
N ALA A 245 23.59 -13.95 1.55
CA ALA A 245 24.78 -14.62 2.08
C ALA A 245 25.24 -13.96 3.40
N GLU A 246 25.30 -12.64 3.44
CA GLU A 246 25.69 -11.90 4.63
C GLU A 246 24.72 -12.11 5.81
N LEU A 247 23.42 -12.18 5.55
CA LEU A 247 22.42 -12.48 6.60
C LEU A 247 22.59 -13.91 7.13
N VAL A 248 22.87 -14.88 6.27
CA VAL A 248 23.11 -16.27 6.67
C VAL A 248 24.40 -16.37 7.48
N ASP A 249 25.47 -15.70 7.04
CA ASP A 249 26.75 -15.65 7.74
C ASP A 249 26.64 -14.93 9.09
N ALA A 250 25.71 -13.95 9.21
CA ALA A 250 25.34 -13.32 10.48
C ALA A 250 24.50 -14.22 11.41
N GLY A 251 24.21 -15.45 10.99
CA GLY A 251 23.51 -16.45 11.81
C GLY A 251 21.98 -16.49 11.63
N ILE A 252 21.45 -15.81 10.62
CA ILE A 252 20.01 -15.88 10.33
C ILE A 252 19.70 -17.18 9.56
N PRO A 253 18.75 -18.02 10.04
CA PRO A 253 18.32 -19.22 9.33
C PRO A 253 17.82 -18.92 7.91
N THR A 254 18.21 -19.73 6.95
CA THR A 254 17.85 -19.53 5.54
C THR A 254 16.33 -19.50 5.32
N GLU A 255 15.56 -20.28 6.05
CA GLU A 255 14.09 -20.32 6.01
C GLU A 255 13.43 -19.03 6.51
N HIS A 256 14.14 -18.21 7.26
CA HIS A 256 13.65 -16.89 7.69
C HIS A 256 13.81 -15.81 6.62
N ILE A 257 14.54 -16.09 5.54
CA ILE A 257 14.88 -15.13 4.49
C ILE A 257 14.16 -15.50 3.20
N ALA A 258 13.42 -14.58 2.62
CA ALA A 258 12.79 -14.76 1.32
C ALA A 258 13.23 -13.65 0.34
N ILE A 259 13.41 -14.00 -0.92
CA ILE A 259 13.77 -13.07 -1.99
C ILE A 259 12.56 -12.80 -2.88
N ARG A 260 12.33 -11.52 -3.17
CA ARG A 260 11.33 -11.06 -4.12
C ARG A 260 11.93 -10.01 -5.05
N THR A 261 12.30 -10.43 -6.25
CA THR A 261 12.76 -9.55 -7.35
C THR A 261 11.86 -9.73 -8.57
N ALA A 262 12.18 -9.08 -9.68
CA ALA A 262 11.46 -9.29 -10.94
C ALA A 262 11.54 -10.76 -11.41
N ASP A 263 12.71 -11.38 -11.24
CA ASP A 263 13.01 -12.72 -11.75
C ASP A 263 12.80 -13.82 -10.69
N VAL A 264 12.94 -13.49 -9.40
CA VAL A 264 12.84 -14.45 -8.29
C VAL A 264 11.64 -14.12 -7.40
N ASN A 265 10.78 -15.09 -7.18
CA ASN A 265 9.60 -14.96 -6.32
C ASN A 265 9.47 -16.13 -5.35
N GLU A 266 10.17 -16.08 -4.24
CA GLU A 266 10.08 -17.07 -3.16
C GLU A 266 8.82 -16.88 -2.29
N LEU A 267 8.09 -15.75 -2.45
CA LEU A 267 6.85 -15.46 -1.73
C LEU A 267 5.59 -15.96 -2.47
N LYS A 268 5.75 -16.64 -3.60
CA LYS A 268 4.61 -17.16 -4.36
C LYS A 268 3.89 -18.25 -3.56
N ASN A 269 2.60 -18.05 -3.30
CA ASN A 269 1.76 -18.93 -2.50
C ASN A 269 2.16 -19.03 -1.01
N VAL A 270 2.97 -18.11 -0.49
CA VAL A 270 3.30 -18.02 0.93
C VAL A 270 2.27 -17.10 1.61
N ASP A 271 1.59 -17.61 2.63
CA ASP A 271 0.77 -16.76 3.51
C ASP A 271 1.67 -16.15 4.59
N LEU A 272 2.07 -14.89 4.35
CA LEU A 272 2.93 -14.14 5.28
C LEU A 272 2.24 -13.82 6.62
N LEU A 273 0.92 -13.96 6.71
CA LEU A 273 0.18 -13.69 7.94
C LEU A 273 -0.02 -14.95 8.79
N SER A 274 0.25 -16.12 8.21
CA SER A 274 0.15 -17.39 8.94
C SER A 274 1.15 -17.46 10.10
N PRO A 275 0.75 -17.94 11.28
CA PRO A 275 1.67 -18.24 12.38
C PRO A 275 2.74 -19.27 12.02
N ASP A 276 2.45 -20.19 11.10
CA ASP A 276 3.37 -21.25 10.67
C ASP A 276 4.42 -20.76 9.68
N CYS A 277 4.29 -19.54 9.14
CA CYS A 277 5.24 -19.01 8.19
C CYS A 277 6.54 -18.59 8.91
N PRO A 278 7.72 -19.10 8.48
CA PRO A 278 9.00 -18.78 9.13
C PRO A 278 9.60 -17.44 8.70
N VAL A 279 9.13 -16.84 7.60
CA VAL A 279 9.74 -15.65 6.98
C VAL A 279 9.72 -14.45 7.93
N ARG A 280 10.91 -13.87 8.17
CA ARG A 280 11.15 -12.69 9.01
C ARG A 280 11.83 -11.57 8.25
N TYR A 281 12.54 -11.91 7.19
CA TYR A 281 13.29 -10.99 6.36
C TYR A 281 12.92 -11.19 4.89
N ILE A 282 12.64 -10.09 4.21
CA ILE A 282 12.36 -10.11 2.77
C ILE A 282 13.37 -9.21 2.08
N ILE A 283 14.09 -9.76 1.12
CA ILE A 283 15.03 -9.00 0.29
C ILE A 283 14.37 -8.67 -1.03
N THR A 284 14.37 -7.39 -1.38
CA THR A 284 13.81 -6.90 -2.64
C THR A 284 14.75 -5.93 -3.33
N VAL A 285 14.62 -5.80 -4.65
CA VAL A 285 15.26 -4.73 -5.42
C VAL A 285 14.20 -3.71 -5.83
N ASN A 286 13.23 -4.10 -6.65
CA ASN A 286 12.15 -3.23 -7.14
C ASN A 286 10.79 -3.96 -7.23
N ALA A 287 10.70 -5.19 -6.77
CA ALA A 287 9.60 -6.10 -7.11
C ALA A 287 8.38 -6.03 -6.19
N LEU A 288 8.43 -5.24 -5.12
CA LEU A 288 7.28 -5.05 -4.21
C LEU A 288 6.35 -3.90 -4.66
N LYS A 289 6.50 -3.45 -5.91
CA LYS A 289 5.82 -2.25 -6.42
C LYS A 289 4.31 -2.43 -6.52
N GLU A 290 3.82 -3.61 -6.96
CA GLU A 290 2.39 -3.81 -7.22
C GLU A 290 1.88 -5.16 -6.72
N GLY A 291 0.66 -5.17 -6.18
CA GLY A 291 -0.04 -6.39 -5.77
C GLY A 291 0.51 -7.11 -4.54
N TRP A 292 1.56 -6.58 -3.87
CA TRP A 292 2.08 -7.13 -2.62
C TRP A 292 1.47 -6.41 -1.43
N ASP A 293 1.02 -7.16 -0.44
CA ASP A 293 0.46 -6.65 0.79
C ASP A 293 0.93 -7.49 1.97
N CYS A 294 1.58 -6.85 2.95
CA CYS A 294 2.01 -7.50 4.18
C CYS A 294 1.96 -6.52 5.36
N PRO A 295 0.85 -6.46 6.09
CA PRO A 295 0.74 -5.61 7.28
C PRO A 295 1.76 -5.95 8.38
N PHE A 296 2.36 -7.15 8.35
CA PHE A 296 3.42 -7.55 9.27
C PHE A 296 4.80 -6.97 8.92
N ALA A 297 4.96 -6.29 7.79
CA ALA A 297 6.16 -5.53 7.49
C ALA A 297 6.21 -4.25 8.34
N TYR A 298 7.18 -4.15 9.23
CA TYR A 298 7.37 -3.03 10.15
C TYR A 298 8.57 -2.17 9.84
N ILE A 299 9.61 -2.78 9.27
CA ILE A 299 10.90 -2.14 9.08
C ILE A 299 11.26 -2.14 7.59
N LEU A 300 11.70 -1.00 7.08
CA LEU A 300 12.37 -0.86 5.79
C LEU A 300 13.83 -0.49 6.02
N ALA A 301 14.74 -1.36 5.63
CA ALA A 301 16.18 -1.12 5.65
C ALA A 301 16.68 -0.88 4.23
N SER A 302 17.09 0.35 3.91
CA SER A 302 17.62 0.70 2.61
C SER A 302 19.14 0.63 2.61
N LEU A 303 19.69 -0.30 1.83
CA LEU A 303 21.12 -0.48 1.60
C LEU A 303 21.56 0.10 0.24
N ALA A 304 20.68 0.82 -0.44
CA ALA A 304 20.95 1.41 -1.74
C ALA A 304 21.61 2.78 -1.58
N ASN A 305 22.75 2.99 -2.23
CA ASN A 305 23.50 4.27 -2.21
C ASN A 305 22.73 5.44 -2.86
N LYS A 306 21.76 5.16 -3.72
CA LYS A 306 20.79 6.11 -4.28
C LYS A 306 19.46 5.39 -4.42
N THR A 307 18.59 5.61 -3.49
CA THR A 307 17.21 5.11 -3.55
C THR A 307 16.44 5.96 -4.56
N SER A 308 15.79 5.33 -5.53
CA SER A 308 14.91 6.11 -6.40
C SER A 308 13.68 6.53 -5.58
N GLN A 309 13.28 7.79 -5.71
CA GLN A 309 12.11 8.36 -5.03
C GLN A 309 10.86 7.47 -5.18
N VAL A 310 10.65 6.94 -6.39
CA VAL A 310 9.49 6.11 -6.71
C VAL A 310 9.51 4.77 -5.97
N ASP A 311 10.69 4.21 -5.72
CA ASP A 311 10.82 2.91 -5.05
C ASP A 311 10.52 3.01 -3.55
N VAL A 312 11.01 4.07 -2.89
CA VAL A 312 10.72 4.34 -1.47
C VAL A 312 9.24 4.59 -1.26
N GLU A 313 8.64 5.43 -2.10
CA GLU A 313 7.22 5.78 -2.06
C GLU A 313 6.32 4.54 -2.08
N GLN A 314 6.54 3.66 -3.04
CA GLN A 314 5.71 2.48 -3.23
C GLN A 314 5.89 1.43 -2.13
N ILE A 315 7.12 1.25 -1.64
CA ILE A 315 7.40 0.30 -0.56
C ILE A 315 6.85 0.83 0.77
N LEU A 316 7.03 2.12 1.06
CA LEU A 316 6.53 2.75 2.30
C LEU A 316 5.01 2.62 2.40
N GLY A 317 4.26 2.97 1.36
CA GLY A 317 2.80 2.85 1.38
C GLY A 317 2.29 1.44 1.70
N ARG A 318 3.11 0.40 1.52
CA ARG A 318 2.77 -0.99 1.83
C ARG A 318 3.14 -1.41 3.25
N ILE A 319 4.27 -0.93 3.77
CA ILE A 319 4.65 -1.22 5.17
C ILE A 319 3.82 -0.44 6.18
N LEU A 320 3.17 0.65 5.75
CA LEU A 320 2.38 1.51 6.65
C LEU A 320 1.08 0.87 7.12
N ARG A 321 0.59 -0.18 6.48
CA ARG A 321 -0.67 -0.81 6.87
C ARG A 321 -0.61 -1.41 8.27
N LEU A 322 -1.52 -1.01 9.16
CA LEU A 322 -1.60 -1.56 10.50
C LEU A 322 -2.28 -2.94 10.45
N PRO A 323 -1.68 -3.98 11.07
CA PRO A 323 -2.27 -5.31 11.12
C PRO A 323 -3.67 -5.29 11.72
N TYR A 324 -4.61 -5.99 11.06
CA TYR A 324 -6.00 -6.16 11.50
C TYR A 324 -6.81 -4.87 11.67
N THR A 325 -6.31 -3.74 11.13
CA THR A 325 -6.92 -2.41 11.31
C THR A 325 -7.33 -2.13 12.75
N ALA A 326 -6.47 -2.47 13.69
CA ALA A 326 -6.73 -2.34 15.12
C ALA A 326 -5.49 -1.83 15.85
N GLU A 327 -5.67 -0.84 16.73
CA GLU A 327 -4.60 -0.30 17.54
C GLU A 327 -3.98 -1.37 18.44
N ARG A 328 -2.65 -1.35 18.55
CA ARG A 328 -1.90 -2.23 19.42
C ARG A 328 -1.69 -1.59 20.78
N ARG A 329 -1.65 -2.41 21.84
CA ARG A 329 -1.38 -1.92 23.21
C ARG A 329 0.05 -1.37 23.31
N ALA A 330 1.00 -2.07 22.72
CA ALA A 330 2.38 -1.59 22.62
C ALA A 330 2.48 -0.50 21.55
N LYS A 331 2.82 0.72 21.95
CA LYS A 331 2.92 1.90 21.06
C LYS A 331 3.87 1.64 19.89
N SER A 332 4.98 0.91 20.11
CA SER A 332 5.95 0.54 19.10
C SER A 332 5.37 -0.30 17.95
N LEU A 333 4.29 -1.04 18.18
CA LEU A 333 3.61 -1.81 17.15
C LEU A 333 2.58 -0.98 16.33
N ASN A 334 2.42 0.30 16.64
CA ASN A 334 1.59 1.24 15.88
C ASN A 334 2.41 2.17 14.99
N MET A 335 3.71 1.96 14.89
CA MET A 335 4.67 2.78 14.13
C MET A 335 5.39 1.96 13.07
N SER A 336 5.93 2.63 12.06
CA SER A 336 6.80 2.04 11.04
C SER A 336 8.21 2.60 11.19
N TYR A 337 9.20 1.82 10.79
CA TYR A 337 10.61 2.14 10.97
C TYR A 337 11.34 2.10 9.64
N VAL A 338 12.20 3.09 9.40
CA VAL A 338 13.07 3.15 8.24
C VAL A 338 14.51 3.32 8.71
N LEU A 339 15.39 2.44 8.28
CA LEU A 339 16.83 2.53 8.54
C LEU A 339 17.55 2.73 7.22
N THR A 340 18.50 3.64 7.20
CA THR A 340 19.31 3.95 6.01
C THR A 340 20.72 4.32 6.41
N SER A 341 21.68 4.09 5.51
CA SER A 341 23.04 4.61 5.61
C SER A 341 23.29 5.51 4.41
N SER A 342 23.14 6.80 4.55
CA SER A 342 23.35 7.73 3.46
C SER A 342 24.23 8.87 3.92
N ASN A 343 25.33 9.12 3.19
CA ASN A 343 26.15 10.31 3.37
C ASN A 343 25.37 11.60 3.07
N ASP A 344 24.31 11.49 2.24
CA ASP A 344 23.37 12.56 1.92
C ASP A 344 22.03 12.30 2.64
N PHE A 345 22.08 12.19 3.97
CA PHE A 345 20.92 11.90 4.80
C PHE A 345 19.74 12.82 4.52
N ASN A 346 20.00 14.13 4.40
CA ASN A 346 18.97 15.11 4.11
C ASN A 346 18.29 14.84 2.77
N ASP A 347 19.04 14.42 1.75
CA ASP A 347 18.47 14.07 0.44
C ASP A 347 17.65 12.79 0.51
N THR A 348 18.11 11.80 1.27
CA THR A 348 17.35 10.55 1.49
C THR A 348 16.07 10.81 2.27
N VAL A 349 16.13 11.61 3.32
CA VAL A 349 14.94 12.05 4.08
C VAL A 349 13.98 12.81 3.18
N GLN A 350 14.49 13.75 2.37
CA GLN A 350 13.64 14.48 1.41
C GLN A 350 13.00 13.56 0.37
N GLN A 351 13.67 12.48 -0.03
CA GLN A 351 13.08 11.49 -0.93
C GLN A 351 11.99 10.66 -0.23
N ILE A 352 12.21 10.26 1.04
CA ILE A 352 11.20 9.59 1.87
C ILE A 352 9.99 10.51 2.05
N ILE A 353 10.22 11.78 2.37
CA ILE A 353 9.18 12.81 2.51
C ILE A 353 8.38 12.97 1.21
N ARG A 354 9.07 13.13 0.08
CA ARG A 354 8.42 13.24 -1.23
C ARG A 354 7.62 11.98 -1.56
N GLY A 355 8.16 10.80 -1.20
CA GLY A 355 7.48 9.53 -1.35
C GLY A 355 6.21 9.46 -0.49
N LEU A 356 6.29 9.86 0.76
CA LEU A 356 5.12 9.95 1.65
C LEU A 356 4.10 10.97 1.14
N ASN A 357 4.55 12.15 0.72
CA ASN A 357 3.67 13.19 0.17
C ASN A 357 2.97 12.74 -1.13
N SER A 358 3.67 12.01 -2.00
CA SER A 358 3.03 11.46 -3.20
C SER A 358 2.06 10.32 -2.89
N ALA A 359 2.25 9.62 -1.77
CA ALA A 359 1.31 8.64 -1.25
C ALA A 359 0.16 9.27 -0.43
N GLY A 360 0.06 10.60 -0.38
CA GLY A 360 -1.00 11.32 0.33
C GLY A 360 -0.71 11.61 1.80
N PHE A 361 0.52 11.36 2.27
CA PHE A 361 0.97 11.75 3.61
C PHE A 361 1.60 13.15 3.59
N SER A 362 1.70 13.80 4.73
CA SER A 362 2.27 15.13 4.89
C SER A 362 3.62 15.10 5.62
N ASP A 363 4.34 16.20 5.61
CA ASP A 363 5.59 16.40 6.37
C ASP A 363 5.40 16.18 7.89
N ARG A 364 4.15 16.14 8.36
CA ARG A 364 3.80 15.87 9.76
C ARG A 364 3.83 14.38 10.12
N ASP A 365 3.78 13.49 9.14
CA ASP A 365 3.57 12.05 9.33
C ASP A 365 4.87 11.25 9.50
N TYR A 366 6.02 11.92 9.53
CA TYR A 366 7.31 11.30 9.84
C TYR A 366 8.04 12.05 10.96
N ARG A 367 8.96 11.36 11.60
CA ARG A 367 9.86 11.91 12.61
C ARG A 367 11.25 11.34 12.42
N LEU A 368 12.25 12.21 12.55
CA LEU A 368 13.63 11.79 12.69
C LEU A 368 13.86 11.39 14.15
N ALA A 369 14.49 10.25 14.36
CA ALA A 369 15.03 9.91 15.67
C ALA A 369 16.32 10.72 15.84
N GLU A 370 16.29 11.73 16.69
CA GLU A 370 17.47 12.46 17.10
C GLU A 370 18.18 11.61 18.17
N PRO A 371 19.52 11.46 18.09
CA PRO A 371 20.26 10.85 19.18
C PRO A 371 19.98 11.66 20.45
N VAL A 372 19.55 11.01 21.51
CA VAL A 372 19.45 11.67 22.82
C VAL A 372 20.88 12.04 23.19
N GLU A 373 21.21 13.35 23.20
CA GLU A 373 22.50 13.78 23.73
C GLU A 373 22.62 13.23 25.16
N PRO A 374 23.68 12.48 25.47
CA PRO A 374 23.88 12.03 26.85
C PRO A 374 23.92 13.26 27.75
N VAL A 375 23.07 13.28 28.76
CA VAL A 375 23.05 14.34 29.77
C VAL A 375 24.49 14.52 30.25
N LYS A 376 25.13 15.64 29.88
CA LYS A 376 26.48 15.94 30.33
C LYS A 376 26.46 15.94 31.87
N PRO A 377 27.20 15.03 32.52
CA PRO A 377 27.35 15.12 33.96
C PRO A 377 28.00 16.47 34.29
N ALA A 378 27.60 17.07 35.41
CA ALA A 378 28.17 18.32 35.88
C ALA A 378 29.68 18.23 35.94
N PRO A 379 30.42 19.32 35.66
CA PRO A 379 31.88 19.27 35.54
C PRO A 379 32.52 18.79 36.85
N VAL A 380 33.16 17.64 36.79
CA VAL A 380 34.10 17.16 37.82
C VAL A 380 35.45 17.83 37.56
N PRO A 381 36.18 18.30 38.59
CA PRO A 381 37.44 19.01 38.38
C PRO A 381 38.48 18.16 37.65
N GLU A 382 39.25 18.81 36.78
CA GLU A 382 40.28 18.25 35.92
C GLU A 382 41.24 17.30 36.69
N GLN A 383 41.19 16.03 36.29
CA GLN A 383 42.33 15.12 36.43
C GLN A 383 42.90 14.86 35.03
N LEU A 384 44.23 14.91 34.94
CA LEU A 384 45.02 14.76 33.72
C LEU A 384 44.65 13.47 32.96
N PRO A 385 44.65 13.50 31.61
CA PRO A 385 44.14 12.39 30.79
C PRO A 385 45.08 11.18 30.94
N ILE A 386 44.55 10.08 31.45
CA ILE A 386 45.09 8.75 31.20
C ILE A 386 44.69 8.42 29.76
N ILE A 387 45.69 8.27 28.89
CA ILE A 387 45.50 7.75 27.54
C ILE A 387 45.16 6.27 27.71
N GLU A 388 43.89 5.94 27.71
CA GLU A 388 43.45 4.57 27.46
C GLU A 388 43.73 4.24 25.99
N PRO A 389 44.32 3.06 25.67
CA PRO A 389 44.48 2.66 24.29
C PRO A 389 43.09 2.54 23.68
N GLU A 390 42.85 3.32 22.61
CA GLU A 390 41.67 3.15 21.77
C GLU A 390 41.56 1.67 21.39
N ALA A 391 40.47 1.03 21.76
CA ALA A 391 40.08 -0.27 21.19
C ALA A 391 40.04 -0.09 19.66
N PRO A 392 40.61 -1.02 18.88
CA PRO A 392 40.54 -0.92 17.43
C PRO A 392 39.09 -0.78 17.02
N GLN A 393 38.73 0.37 16.43
CA GLN A 393 37.43 0.55 15.76
C GLN A 393 37.45 -0.41 14.58
N GLU A 394 36.69 -1.49 14.68
CA GLU A 394 36.48 -2.38 13.54
C GLU A 394 35.79 -1.55 12.44
N ASP A 395 36.39 -1.49 11.26
CA ASP A 395 35.87 -0.77 10.10
C ASP A 395 34.70 -1.56 9.49
N PHE A 396 33.46 -1.26 9.92
CA PHE A 396 32.25 -1.81 9.38
C PHE A 396 31.78 -1.10 8.08
N SER A 397 32.69 -0.45 7.35
CA SER A 397 32.38 0.25 6.10
C SER A 397 31.82 -0.70 5.01
N GLY A 398 32.12 -2.01 5.08
CA GLY A 398 31.63 -3.07 4.20
C GLY A 398 30.74 -4.09 4.90
N LEU A 399 29.90 -4.81 4.15
CA LEU A 399 29.14 -5.94 4.69
C LEU A 399 30.05 -7.17 4.82
N ASP A 400 30.26 -7.63 6.06
CA ASP A 400 30.88 -8.91 6.42
C ASP A 400 29.98 -9.61 7.45
N GLY A 401 29.21 -10.61 7.00
CA GLY A 401 28.22 -11.29 7.81
C GLY A 401 28.79 -11.97 9.05
N LYS A 402 30.04 -12.46 9.01
CA LYS A 402 30.67 -13.11 10.16
C LYS A 402 31.01 -12.11 11.25
N SER A 403 31.60 -10.96 10.89
CA SER A 403 31.88 -9.86 11.82
C SER A 403 30.55 -9.30 12.38
N ILE A 404 29.54 -9.12 11.55
CA ILE A 404 28.20 -8.70 11.95
C ILE A 404 27.59 -9.71 12.94
N GLY A 405 27.66 -11.00 12.65
CA GLY A 405 27.15 -12.06 13.54
C GLY A 405 27.85 -12.09 14.89
N ALA A 406 29.18 -11.93 14.90
CA ALA A 406 29.96 -11.85 16.13
C ALA A 406 29.58 -10.62 16.97
N GLU A 407 29.37 -9.47 16.34
CA GLU A 407 28.96 -8.25 17.02
C GLU A 407 27.53 -8.33 17.55
N LEU A 408 26.60 -8.89 16.79
CA LEU A 408 25.23 -9.16 17.27
C LEU A 408 25.23 -10.08 18.49
N GLN A 409 26.11 -11.10 18.50
CA GLN A 409 26.24 -11.99 19.65
C GLN A 409 26.81 -11.24 20.85
N ARG A 410 27.85 -10.41 20.69
CA ARG A 410 28.40 -9.56 21.77
C ARG A 410 27.34 -8.63 22.35
N ARG A 411 26.52 -7.99 21.50
CA ARG A 411 25.41 -7.13 21.94
C ARG A 411 24.43 -7.91 22.81
N ARG A 412 23.97 -9.10 22.36
CA ARG A 412 23.06 -9.97 23.12
C ARG A 412 23.66 -10.45 24.44
N GLU A 413 24.96 -10.73 24.49
CA GLU A 413 25.68 -11.09 25.72
C GLU A 413 25.79 -9.90 26.69
N SER A 414 26.04 -8.69 26.17
CA SER A 414 26.09 -7.46 26.96
C SER A 414 24.75 -7.02 27.51
N GLU A 415 23.65 -7.32 26.82
CA GLU A 415 22.28 -7.07 27.27
C GLU A 415 21.91 -7.83 28.55
N ASN A 416 22.57 -8.94 28.81
CA ASN A 416 22.41 -9.69 30.06
C ASN A 416 23.20 -9.06 31.25
N SER A 417 23.90 -7.94 31.02
CA SER A 417 24.58 -7.19 32.07
C SER A 417 23.69 -6.08 32.63
N PRO A 418 23.58 -5.92 33.96
CA PRO A 418 22.63 -4.97 34.58
C PRO A 418 22.98 -3.49 34.34
N GLU A 419 24.05 -3.16 33.62
CA GLU A 419 24.54 -1.78 33.43
C GLU A 419 24.31 -1.20 32.03
N SER A 420 23.85 -1.99 31.03
CA SER A 420 23.62 -1.47 29.67
C SER A 420 22.22 -1.79 29.17
N ALA A 421 21.44 -0.76 28.81
CA ALA A 421 20.18 -0.96 28.11
C ALA A 421 20.45 -1.46 26.68
N PRO A 422 19.66 -2.44 26.17
CA PRO A 422 19.77 -2.90 24.79
C PRO A 422 19.67 -1.75 23.79
N LYS A 423 20.47 -1.77 22.72
CA LYS A 423 20.44 -0.72 21.68
C LYS A 423 19.04 -0.61 21.05
N ALA A 424 18.38 -1.74 20.85
CA ALA A 424 17.00 -1.77 20.36
C ALA A 424 16.01 -1.09 21.32
N ASP A 425 16.17 -1.22 22.63
CA ASP A 425 15.32 -0.52 23.61
C ASP A 425 15.55 0.98 23.58
N SER A 426 16.81 1.45 23.40
CA SER A 426 17.11 2.87 23.17
C SER A 426 16.41 3.40 21.92
N MET A 427 16.51 2.68 20.80
CA MET A 427 15.81 3.04 19.55
C MET A 427 14.30 3.11 19.75
N LEU A 428 13.70 2.15 20.45
CA LEU A 428 12.27 2.16 20.74
C LEU A 428 11.86 3.27 21.70
N ALA A 429 12.70 3.65 22.66
CA ALA A 429 12.44 4.80 23.54
C ALA A 429 12.43 6.11 22.75
N GLU A 430 13.40 6.32 21.87
CA GLU A 430 13.45 7.46 20.93
C GLU A 430 12.19 7.48 20.04
N ALA A 431 11.82 6.33 19.48
CA ALA A 431 10.63 6.19 18.66
C ALA A 431 9.35 6.51 19.44
N GLN A 432 9.23 6.07 20.68
CA GLN A 432 8.07 6.37 21.53
C GLN A 432 7.97 7.87 21.83
N GLN A 433 9.08 8.52 22.15
CA GLN A 433 9.12 9.97 22.37
C GLN A 433 8.69 10.73 21.12
N ALA A 434 9.22 10.35 19.96
CA ALA A 434 8.84 10.93 18.68
C ALA A 434 7.35 10.67 18.33
N GLY A 435 6.84 9.47 18.66
CA GLY A 435 5.44 9.09 18.50
C GLY A 435 4.50 9.89 19.41
N ASP A 436 4.88 10.13 20.66
CA ASP A 436 4.09 10.93 21.60
C ASP A 436 4.04 12.41 21.16
N ALA A 437 5.17 12.96 20.70
CA ALA A 437 5.22 14.30 20.11
C ALA A 437 4.33 14.43 18.86
N TYR A 438 4.32 13.40 18.01
CA TYR A 438 3.42 13.34 16.86
C TYR A 438 1.95 13.32 17.28
N ASN A 439 1.56 12.47 18.23
CA ASN A 439 0.18 12.38 18.72
C ASN A 439 -0.30 13.69 19.34
N GLN A 440 0.56 14.37 20.09
CA GLN A 440 0.25 15.70 20.65
C GLN A 440 0.04 16.74 19.53
N ALA A 441 0.87 16.73 18.50
CA ALA A 441 0.74 17.64 17.37
C ALA A 441 -0.55 17.40 16.57
N VAL A 442 -0.96 16.13 16.39
CA VAL A 442 -2.21 15.75 15.73
C VAL A 442 -3.41 16.21 16.56
N GLN A 443 -3.44 15.94 17.86
CA GLN A 443 -4.52 16.40 18.76
C GLN A 443 -4.63 17.91 18.83
N GLY A 444 -3.49 18.62 18.77
CA GLY A 444 -3.47 20.08 18.70
C GLY A 444 -4.06 20.62 17.39
N ALA A 445 -3.86 19.90 16.28
CA ALA A 445 -4.38 20.26 14.97
C ALA A 445 -5.89 20.00 14.83
N ASP A 446 -6.44 18.97 15.48
CA ASP A 446 -7.88 18.69 15.49
C ASP A 446 -8.71 19.82 16.13
N ASN A 447 -8.09 20.65 16.97
CA ASN A 447 -8.72 21.82 17.59
C ASN A 447 -8.56 23.12 16.76
N ASP A 448 -7.82 23.08 15.64
CA ASP A 448 -7.65 24.24 14.76
C ASP A 448 -8.61 24.14 13.56
N PRO A 449 -9.60 25.05 13.43
CA PRO A 449 -10.51 25.06 12.28
C PRO A 449 -9.81 25.22 10.92
N PHE A 450 -8.57 25.72 10.91
CA PHE A 450 -7.75 25.85 9.71
C PHE A 450 -6.91 24.60 9.40
N ALA A 451 -6.69 23.71 10.38
CA ALA A 451 -5.98 22.46 10.19
C ALA A 451 -6.81 21.41 9.42
N ALA A 452 -8.15 21.52 9.45
CA ALA A 452 -9.08 20.75 8.63
C ALA A 452 -9.08 21.17 7.14
N ALA A 453 -8.32 22.22 6.79
CA ALA A 453 -8.16 22.61 5.40
C ALA A 453 -7.27 21.60 4.67
N LEU A 454 -7.67 21.25 3.44
CA LEU A 454 -6.89 20.41 2.52
C LEU A 454 -5.40 20.82 2.54
N PRO A 455 -4.46 19.86 2.58
CA PRO A 455 -3.04 20.16 2.43
C PRO A 455 -2.79 21.07 1.23
N TRP A 456 -1.84 21.98 1.31
CA TRP A 456 -1.61 22.99 0.25
C TRP A 456 -1.31 22.32 -1.10
N GLU A 457 -0.64 21.15 -1.10
CA GLU A 457 -0.37 20.35 -2.30
C GLU A 457 -1.65 19.83 -2.97
N VAL A 458 -2.68 19.59 -2.19
CA VAL A 458 -3.99 19.17 -2.69
C VAL A 458 -4.83 20.38 -3.06
N ARG A 459 -4.75 21.47 -2.25
CA ARG A 459 -5.49 22.70 -2.49
C ARG A 459 -5.18 23.32 -3.86
N ASP A 460 -3.90 23.32 -4.25
CA ASP A 460 -3.48 23.83 -5.57
C ASP A 460 -3.94 22.92 -6.73
N LYS A 461 -4.32 21.68 -6.45
CA LYS A 461 -4.82 20.71 -7.43
C LYS A 461 -6.35 20.60 -7.44
N VAL A 462 -7.04 21.17 -6.45
CA VAL A 462 -8.50 21.23 -6.42
C VAL A 462 -8.96 22.29 -7.40
N ASN A 463 -9.31 21.87 -8.60
CA ASN A 463 -10.00 22.72 -9.55
C ASN A 463 -11.50 22.49 -9.40
N THR A 464 -12.25 23.53 -9.09
CA THR A 464 -13.71 23.49 -9.15
C THR A 464 -14.15 23.52 -10.61
N PHE A 465 -14.56 22.39 -11.13
CA PHE A 465 -15.22 22.33 -12.43
C PHE A 465 -16.73 22.30 -12.22
N HIS A 466 -17.45 23.14 -12.95
CA HIS A 466 -18.90 23.12 -12.90
C HIS A 466 -19.41 21.83 -13.58
N ILE A 467 -20.30 21.14 -12.88
CA ILE A 467 -21.02 19.99 -13.46
C ILE A 467 -21.84 20.50 -14.63
N ILE A 468 -21.78 19.78 -15.75
CA ILE A 468 -22.62 20.10 -16.92
C ILE A 468 -24.09 20.13 -16.47
N PRO A 469 -24.87 21.21 -16.71
CA PRO A 469 -26.20 21.40 -16.13
C PRO A 469 -27.17 20.23 -16.29
N GLN A 470 -27.10 19.54 -17.42
CA GLN A 470 -27.96 18.38 -17.72
C GLN A 470 -27.76 17.17 -16.79
N TYR A 471 -26.61 17.11 -16.10
CA TYR A 471 -26.29 16.00 -15.18
C TYR A 471 -26.38 16.39 -13.71
N ARG A 472 -26.70 17.64 -13.41
CA ARG A 472 -26.69 18.16 -12.04
C ARG A 472 -27.61 17.39 -11.11
N GLU A 473 -28.86 17.14 -11.51
CA GLU A 473 -29.83 16.37 -10.72
C GLU A 473 -29.35 14.94 -10.45
N SER A 474 -28.67 14.33 -11.41
CA SER A 474 -28.15 12.98 -11.28
C SER A 474 -26.95 12.91 -10.32
N VAL A 475 -26.14 13.97 -10.26
CA VAL A 475 -24.99 14.06 -9.35
C VAL A 475 -25.43 14.44 -7.94
N ASP A 476 -26.41 15.32 -7.79
CA ASP A 476 -26.98 15.70 -6.49
C ASP A 476 -27.66 14.52 -5.80
N GLY A 477 -28.11 13.51 -6.58
CA GLY A 477 -28.65 12.25 -6.07
C GLY A 477 -27.60 11.15 -5.84
N LEU A 478 -26.32 11.41 -6.09
CA LEU A 478 -25.27 10.41 -5.94
C LEU A 478 -24.94 10.23 -4.46
N LEU A 479 -25.40 9.14 -3.88
CA LEU A 479 -25.11 8.78 -2.50
C LEU A 479 -23.87 7.88 -2.46
N ILE A 480 -22.85 8.31 -1.72
CA ILE A 480 -21.73 7.42 -1.38
C ILE A 480 -22.28 6.34 -0.44
N PRO A 481 -22.11 5.04 -0.77
CA PRO A 481 -22.65 3.97 0.06
C PRO A 481 -22.07 4.04 1.48
N GLN A 482 -22.95 4.11 2.47
CA GLN A 482 -22.59 3.93 3.87
C GLN A 482 -23.06 2.56 4.33
N PHE A 483 -22.29 1.91 5.17
CA PHE A 483 -22.65 0.62 5.74
C PHE A 483 -23.47 0.82 7.00
N PHE A 484 -24.65 0.21 7.05
CA PHE A 484 -25.54 0.25 8.21
C PHE A 484 -25.84 -1.16 8.69
N GLN A 485 -25.89 -1.35 9.98
CA GLN A 485 -26.56 -2.49 10.58
C GLN A 485 -28.04 -2.14 10.80
N VAL A 486 -28.93 -2.98 10.28
CA VAL A 486 -30.35 -2.88 10.63
C VAL A 486 -30.56 -3.67 11.91
N ILE A 487 -30.87 -3.00 13.00
CA ILE A 487 -31.25 -3.64 14.25
C ILE A 487 -32.70 -4.12 14.07
N PRO A 488 -32.99 -5.44 14.20
CA PRO A 488 -34.35 -5.92 14.09
C PRO A 488 -35.25 -5.24 15.13
N GLN A 489 -36.46 -4.90 14.72
CA GLN A 489 -37.47 -4.37 15.63
C GLN A 489 -37.72 -5.40 16.76
N SER A 490 -37.56 -4.99 18.00
CA SER A 490 -37.83 -5.77 19.19
C SER A 490 -38.75 -5.00 20.13
N LEU A 491 -39.25 -5.66 21.17
CA LEU A 491 -40.07 -4.98 22.19
C LEU A 491 -39.37 -3.79 22.87
N PHE A 492 -38.08 -3.62 22.65
CA PHE A 492 -37.24 -2.58 23.29
C PHE A 492 -36.50 -1.69 22.29
N THR A 493 -36.66 -1.89 20.96
CA THR A 493 -35.97 -1.10 19.92
C THR A 493 -36.89 -0.89 18.72
N ASP A 494 -36.95 0.31 18.20
CA ASP A 494 -37.80 0.72 17.07
C ASP A 494 -37.25 0.33 15.68
N GLY A 495 -36.24 -0.56 15.61
CA GLY A 495 -35.72 -1.03 14.33
C GLY A 495 -34.84 -0.02 13.60
N ASP A 496 -34.00 0.72 14.31
CA ASP A 496 -33.15 1.77 13.77
C ASP A 496 -32.00 1.24 12.88
N LYS A 497 -31.66 2.02 11.86
CA LYS A 497 -30.42 1.85 11.10
C LYS A 497 -29.28 2.50 11.88
N VAL A 498 -28.35 1.67 12.36
CA VAL A 498 -27.14 2.17 13.04
C VAL A 498 -25.96 2.12 12.05
N LEU A 499 -25.26 3.23 11.90
CA LEU A 499 -24.02 3.29 11.13
C LEU A 499 -23.04 2.29 11.74
N LEU A 500 -22.45 1.42 10.90
CA LEU A 500 -21.50 0.43 11.41
C LEU A 500 -20.28 1.14 11.99
N SER A 501 -20.06 0.95 13.28
CA SER A 501 -18.85 1.40 13.93
C SER A 501 -17.69 0.46 13.54
N LYS A 502 -16.49 0.94 13.73
CA LYS A 502 -15.28 0.20 13.43
C LYS A 502 -15.12 -1.06 14.27
N GLU A 503 -15.51 -1.02 15.53
CA GLU A 503 -15.49 -2.16 16.44
C GLU A 503 -16.37 -3.28 15.90
N MET A 504 -17.50 -2.94 15.30
CA MET A 504 -18.42 -3.90 14.67
C MET A 504 -17.83 -4.55 13.41
N LEU A 505 -16.94 -3.84 12.69
CA LEU A 505 -16.25 -4.37 11.51
C LEU A 505 -15.04 -5.24 11.87
N ALA A 506 -14.41 -5.00 13.05
CA ALA A 506 -13.22 -5.70 13.49
C ALA A 506 -13.48 -7.19 13.87
N ASP A 507 -14.69 -7.54 14.25
CA ASP A 507 -15.05 -8.88 14.74
C ASP A 507 -15.50 -9.88 13.64
N GLY A 508 -15.07 -9.67 12.41
CA GLY A 508 -15.40 -10.58 11.29
C GLY A 508 -16.87 -10.50 10.88
N PHE A 509 -17.41 -9.29 10.82
CA PHE A 509 -18.78 -8.99 10.43
C PHE A 509 -19.11 -9.61 9.06
N THR A 510 -20.07 -10.50 9.03
CA THR A 510 -20.63 -11.06 7.79
C THR A 510 -21.89 -10.29 7.45
N LEU A 511 -21.90 -9.54 6.34
CA LEU A 511 -23.10 -8.92 5.80
C LEU A 511 -24.05 -10.05 5.35
N LYS A 512 -24.98 -10.45 6.20
CA LYS A 512 -26.11 -11.27 5.77
C LYS A 512 -27.14 -10.36 5.14
N GLY A 513 -27.17 -10.33 3.81
CA GLY A 513 -28.31 -9.79 3.09
C GLY A 513 -29.55 -10.62 3.39
N LYS A 514 -30.67 -9.95 3.66
CA LYS A 514 -32.01 -10.50 3.44
C LYS A 514 -32.43 -10.18 2.02
#